data_9df436d8c3dfd28823cb5ddc98313532
#
_entry.id   9df436d8c3dfd28823cb5ddc98313532
#
_cell.length_a   1.000
_cell.length_b   1.000
_cell.length_c   1.000
_cell.angle_alpha   90.00
_cell.angle_beta   90.00
_cell.angle_gamma   90.00
#
_symmetry.space_group_name_H-M   'P 1'
#
loop_
_entity.id
_entity.type
_entity.pdbx_description
1 polymer ?
#
loop_
_entity_poly.entity_id
_entity_poly.type
_entity_poly.pdbx_seq_one_letter_code
_entity_poly.pdbx_strand_id
1 'polypeptide(L)'
;MLDMVKGEAAKRGLANVRTTYAKAEALPFEDESFDLVTCRIAPHHFDSIPDFLGEVYRTLKTNGLFALVDNVVPAGSVGDYVNAFERLRDPSHLRAWTMEEWRSALDRAGLQTTHEEQIYKTMEFKSWAARYDTIMQALLRAMLTEITPEVKATLQPQGTGAELNFRLCEGLFISKRA
;
A
#
# COMPACT_ATOMS: atom_id res chain seq x y z
N MET A 1 9.36 -11.26 9.37
CA MET A 1 8.08 -11.40 8.63
C MET A 1 7.81 -12.82 8.15
N LEU A 2 8.68 -13.46 7.35
CA LEU A 2 8.44 -14.82 6.81
C LEU A 2 8.22 -15.88 7.90
N ASP A 3 8.93 -15.83 9.01
CA ASP A 3 8.75 -16.79 10.13
C ASP A 3 7.38 -16.60 10.82
N MET A 4 6.87 -15.37 10.87
CA MET A 4 5.50 -15.13 11.36
C MET A 4 4.45 -15.77 10.44
N VAL A 5 4.64 -15.65 9.11
CA VAL A 5 3.74 -16.28 8.13
C VAL A 5 3.77 -17.79 8.27
N LYS A 6 4.97 -18.40 8.38
CA LYS A 6 5.12 -19.85 8.63
C LYS A 6 4.42 -20.29 9.91
N GLY A 7 4.64 -19.54 11.00
CA GLY A 7 4.01 -19.83 12.30
C GLY A 7 2.49 -19.74 12.26
N GLU A 8 1.94 -18.73 11.58
CA GLU A 8 0.50 -18.57 11.44
C GLU A 8 -0.12 -19.65 10.53
N ALA A 9 0.55 -19.97 9.42
CA ALA A 9 0.12 -21.06 8.55
C ALA A 9 0.06 -22.42 9.30
N ALA A 10 1.10 -22.70 10.11
CA ALA A 10 1.13 -23.92 10.94
C ALA A 10 -0.01 -23.97 11.96
N LYS A 11 -0.27 -22.84 12.66
CA LYS A 11 -1.40 -22.74 13.61
C LYS A 11 -2.75 -23.00 12.97
N ARG A 12 -2.92 -22.60 11.71
CA ARG A 12 -4.16 -22.78 10.94
C ARG A 12 -4.22 -24.11 10.19
N GLY A 13 -3.20 -24.96 10.29
CA GLY A 13 -3.13 -26.24 9.58
C GLY A 13 -3.00 -26.10 8.05
N LEU A 14 -2.45 -24.98 7.56
CA LEU A 14 -2.29 -24.70 6.13
C LEU A 14 -0.98 -25.32 5.63
N ALA A 15 -1.05 -26.52 5.07
CA ALA A 15 0.11 -27.26 4.53
C ALA A 15 0.57 -26.75 3.15
N ASN A 16 -0.24 -25.96 2.46
CA ASN A 16 0.02 -25.45 1.10
C ASN A 16 0.68 -24.06 1.07
N VAL A 17 0.99 -23.45 2.24
CA VAL A 17 1.67 -22.15 2.30
C VAL A 17 3.18 -22.38 2.23
N ARG A 18 3.82 -21.71 1.27
CA ARG A 18 5.28 -21.64 1.11
C ARG A 18 5.75 -20.20 1.23
N THR A 19 6.94 -20.00 1.78
CA THR A 19 7.54 -18.66 1.90
C THR A 19 8.88 -18.65 1.18
N THR A 20 9.11 -17.57 0.41
CA THR A 20 10.35 -17.34 -0.33
C THR A 20 10.86 -15.94 -0.01
N TYR A 21 12.16 -15.82 0.25
CA TYR A 21 12.80 -14.51 0.44
C TYR A 21 13.21 -13.95 -0.91
N ALA A 22 12.65 -12.80 -1.27
CA ALA A 22 12.94 -12.10 -2.52
C ALA A 22 12.67 -10.60 -2.40
N LYS A 23 13.22 -9.81 -3.31
CA LYS A 23 12.71 -8.47 -3.62
C LYS A 23 11.51 -8.61 -4.55
N ALA A 24 10.54 -7.70 -4.43
CA ALA A 24 9.37 -7.68 -5.32
C ALA A 24 9.75 -7.37 -6.78
N GLU A 25 10.85 -6.66 -6.95
CA GLU A 25 11.43 -6.26 -8.24
C GLU A 25 12.32 -7.35 -8.89
N ALA A 26 12.51 -8.50 -8.21
CA ALA A 26 13.32 -9.62 -8.72
C ALA A 26 12.84 -10.93 -8.08
N LEU A 27 11.77 -11.50 -8.61
CA LEU A 27 11.13 -12.69 -8.06
C LEU A 27 11.82 -13.97 -8.56
N PRO A 28 12.17 -14.93 -7.67
CA PRO A 28 12.84 -16.18 -8.04
C PRO A 28 11.85 -17.24 -8.53
N PHE A 29 10.95 -16.85 -9.40
CA PHE A 29 9.95 -17.73 -10.02
C PHE A 29 10.11 -17.71 -11.53
N GLU A 30 9.76 -18.81 -12.17
CA GLU A 30 9.74 -18.89 -13.62
C GLU A 30 8.59 -18.06 -14.20
N ASP A 31 8.69 -17.78 -15.51
CA ASP A 31 7.63 -17.12 -16.24
C ASP A 31 6.35 -17.95 -16.18
N GLU A 32 5.21 -17.29 -16.20
CA GLU A 32 3.89 -17.93 -16.27
C GLU A 32 3.62 -18.97 -15.16
N SER A 33 4.13 -18.70 -13.94
CA SER A 33 4.00 -19.62 -12.81
C SER A 33 2.66 -19.53 -12.07
N PHE A 34 1.98 -18.35 -12.10
CA PHE A 34 0.84 -18.09 -11.25
C PHE A 34 -0.44 -17.75 -12.03
N ASP A 35 -1.56 -18.26 -11.55
CA ASP A 35 -2.89 -17.88 -12.03
C ASP A 35 -3.37 -16.57 -11.40
N LEU A 36 -2.88 -16.27 -10.18
CA LEU A 36 -3.19 -15.06 -9.41
C LEU A 36 -1.94 -14.57 -8.66
N VAL A 37 -1.65 -13.29 -8.81
CA VAL A 37 -0.69 -12.56 -7.97
C VAL A 37 -1.45 -11.50 -7.16
N THR A 38 -1.11 -11.35 -5.89
CA THR A 38 -1.71 -10.32 -5.04
C THR A 38 -0.62 -9.51 -4.34
N CYS A 39 -0.83 -8.21 -4.24
CA CYS A 39 0.01 -7.34 -3.43
C CYS A 39 -0.86 -6.38 -2.62
N ARG A 40 -0.63 -6.30 -1.30
CA ARG A 40 -1.44 -5.48 -0.42
C ARG A 40 -0.59 -4.69 0.57
N ILE A 41 -0.75 -3.36 0.57
CA ILE A 41 -0.11 -2.42 1.52
C ILE A 41 1.40 -2.68 1.63
N ALA A 42 2.05 -2.68 0.47
CA ALA A 42 3.49 -2.92 0.35
C ALA A 42 4.18 -2.09 -0.75
N PRO A 43 3.57 -1.82 -1.92
CA PRO A 43 4.26 -1.14 -3.01
C PRO A 43 4.82 0.24 -2.67
N HIS A 44 4.19 0.97 -1.74
CA HIS A 44 4.72 2.26 -1.28
C HIS A 44 6.08 2.17 -0.56
N HIS A 45 6.62 0.95 -0.37
CA HIS A 45 7.97 0.68 0.13
C HIS A 45 8.94 0.20 -0.97
N PHE A 46 8.47 -0.04 -2.20
CA PHE A 46 9.30 -0.64 -3.24
C PHE A 46 10.20 0.41 -3.92
N ASP A 47 11.42 0.01 -4.25
CA ASP A 47 12.40 0.87 -4.90
C ASP A 47 11.97 1.24 -6.33
N SER A 48 11.33 0.29 -7.05
CA SER A 48 10.90 0.45 -8.44
C SER A 48 9.56 -0.21 -8.71
N ILE A 49 8.51 0.60 -8.83
CA ILE A 49 7.19 0.10 -9.24
C ILE A 49 7.19 -0.49 -10.66
N PRO A 50 7.88 0.11 -11.67
CA PRO A 50 7.96 -0.51 -12.99
C PRO A 50 8.57 -1.91 -12.98
N ASP A 51 9.67 -2.12 -12.24
CA ASP A 51 10.32 -3.44 -12.16
C ASP A 51 9.43 -4.44 -11.42
N PHE A 52 8.79 -4.03 -10.33
CA PHE A 52 7.79 -4.85 -9.64
C PHE A 52 6.65 -5.29 -10.57
N LEU A 53 6.06 -4.36 -11.32
CA LEU A 53 4.98 -4.69 -12.25
C LEU A 53 5.47 -5.55 -13.42
N GLY A 54 6.72 -5.38 -13.87
CA GLY A 54 7.37 -6.27 -14.83
C GLY A 54 7.45 -7.70 -14.33
N GLU A 55 7.84 -7.90 -13.06
CA GLU A 55 7.88 -9.22 -12.42
C GLU A 55 6.48 -9.82 -12.23
N VAL A 56 5.49 -9.00 -11.86
CA VAL A 56 4.08 -9.43 -11.81
C VAL A 56 3.63 -9.93 -13.18
N TYR A 57 3.87 -9.14 -14.23
CA TYR A 57 3.51 -9.52 -15.60
C TYR A 57 4.22 -10.81 -16.03
N ARG A 58 5.52 -10.91 -15.82
CA ARG A 58 6.33 -12.07 -16.19
C ARG A 58 5.84 -13.35 -15.53
N THR A 59 5.58 -13.29 -14.23
CA THR A 59 5.23 -14.48 -13.44
C THR A 59 3.75 -14.89 -13.52
N LEU A 60 2.87 -14.00 -13.96
CA LEU A 60 1.47 -14.36 -14.25
C LEU A 60 1.38 -15.18 -15.52
N LYS A 61 0.54 -16.18 -15.54
CA LYS A 61 0.12 -16.88 -16.75
C LYS A 61 -0.69 -15.96 -17.68
N THR A 62 -0.75 -16.28 -18.96
CA THR A 62 -1.69 -15.64 -19.89
C THR A 62 -3.11 -15.73 -19.33
N ASN A 63 -3.83 -14.63 -19.32
CA ASN A 63 -5.13 -14.45 -18.65
C ASN A 63 -5.12 -14.54 -17.11
N GLY A 64 -3.97 -14.64 -16.46
CA GLY A 64 -3.82 -14.58 -15.02
C GLY A 64 -4.24 -13.21 -14.45
N LEU A 65 -4.62 -13.18 -13.18
CA LEU A 65 -5.12 -11.99 -12.50
C LEU A 65 -4.07 -11.40 -11.56
N PHE A 66 -4.01 -10.08 -11.54
CA PHE A 66 -3.29 -9.32 -10.53
C PHE A 66 -4.28 -8.51 -9.66
N ALA A 67 -4.24 -8.72 -8.35
CA ALA A 67 -5.02 -7.93 -7.40
C ALA A 67 -4.08 -7.08 -6.55
N LEU A 68 -4.21 -5.76 -6.69
CA LEU A 68 -3.42 -4.77 -5.98
C LEU A 68 -4.29 -3.96 -5.04
N VAL A 69 -3.85 -3.79 -3.79
CA VAL A 69 -4.37 -2.79 -2.87
C VAL A 69 -3.19 -2.04 -2.27
N ASP A 70 -3.16 -0.73 -2.42
CA ASP A 70 -2.14 0.09 -1.75
C ASP A 70 -2.69 1.47 -1.37
N ASN A 71 -1.98 2.15 -0.47
CA ASN A 71 -2.27 3.54 -0.15
C ASN A 71 -2.21 4.38 -1.42
N VAL A 72 -3.20 5.24 -1.61
CA VAL A 72 -3.23 6.22 -2.69
C VAL A 72 -3.44 7.62 -2.15
N VAL A 73 -2.87 8.59 -2.85
CA VAL A 73 -2.90 10.01 -2.46
C VAL A 73 -3.44 10.87 -3.61
N PRO A 74 -3.99 12.06 -3.34
CA PRO A 74 -4.28 13.03 -4.38
C PRO A 74 -3.01 13.48 -5.11
N ALA A 75 -3.15 14.01 -6.31
CA ALA A 75 -2.05 14.66 -7.02
C ALA A 75 -1.65 16.00 -6.36
N GLY A 76 -0.39 16.40 -6.56
CA GLY A 76 0.15 17.71 -6.14
C GLY A 76 0.43 17.79 -4.64
N SER A 77 0.45 19.02 -4.11
CA SER A 77 0.93 19.34 -2.76
C SER A 77 0.19 18.62 -1.64
N VAL A 78 -1.08 18.27 -1.83
CA VAL A 78 -1.85 17.50 -0.85
C VAL A 78 -1.31 16.08 -0.75
N GLY A 79 -1.02 15.44 -1.88
CA GLY A 79 -0.42 14.11 -1.91
C GLY A 79 1.01 14.11 -1.35
N ASP A 80 1.78 15.17 -1.66
CA ASP A 80 3.13 15.33 -1.10
C ASP A 80 3.09 15.46 0.43
N TYR A 81 2.10 16.19 0.96
CA TYR A 81 1.88 16.30 2.40
C TYR A 81 1.56 14.95 3.04
N VAL A 82 0.63 14.19 2.46
CA VAL A 82 0.25 12.87 2.98
C VAL A 82 1.45 11.90 2.94
N ASN A 83 2.23 11.91 1.86
CA ASN A 83 3.46 11.13 1.75
C ASN A 83 4.50 11.51 2.81
N ALA A 84 4.68 12.81 3.08
CA ALA A 84 5.58 13.28 4.12
C ALA A 84 5.12 12.86 5.53
N PHE A 85 3.81 12.95 5.79
CA PHE A 85 3.19 12.50 7.03
C PHE A 85 3.37 10.99 7.26
N GLU A 86 3.10 10.16 6.26
CA GLU A 86 3.31 8.71 6.31
C GLU A 86 4.80 8.35 6.48
N ARG A 87 5.70 9.06 5.78
CA ARG A 87 7.15 8.84 5.91
C ARG A 87 7.70 9.22 7.28
N LEU A 88 7.15 10.25 7.93
CA LEU A 88 7.52 10.61 9.29
C LEU A 88 7.15 9.48 10.27
N ARG A 89 5.99 8.88 10.05
CA ARG A 89 5.52 7.72 10.84
C ARG A 89 6.24 6.43 10.46
N ASP A 90 6.59 6.24 9.20
CA ASP A 90 7.28 5.04 8.71
C ASP A 90 8.46 5.42 7.79
N PRO A 91 9.69 5.48 8.31
CA PRO A 91 10.86 5.85 7.50
C PRO A 91 11.10 4.95 6.28
N SER A 92 10.52 3.75 6.24
CA SER A 92 10.57 2.87 5.07
C SER A 92 9.57 3.23 3.98
N HIS A 93 8.61 4.13 4.26
CA HIS A 93 7.66 4.63 3.28
C HIS A 93 8.39 5.48 2.24
N LEU A 94 8.46 5.01 1.01
CA LEU A 94 9.05 5.76 -0.10
C LEU A 94 8.01 6.72 -0.68
N ARG A 95 6.92 6.18 -1.23
CA ARG A 95 5.86 7.00 -1.82
C ARG A 95 4.58 6.19 -2.07
N ALA A 96 3.44 6.71 -1.63
CA ALA A 96 2.14 6.31 -2.13
C ALA A 96 1.85 7.05 -3.46
N TRP A 97 1.31 6.34 -4.42
CA TRP A 97 0.99 6.84 -5.75
C TRP A 97 -0.45 7.33 -5.84
N THR A 98 -0.75 8.14 -6.86
CA THR A 98 -2.13 8.50 -7.19
C THR A 98 -2.82 7.34 -7.93
N MET A 99 -4.16 7.36 -7.98
CA MET A 99 -4.92 6.40 -8.81
C MET A 99 -4.50 6.46 -10.28
N GLU A 100 -4.24 7.67 -10.80
CA GLU A 100 -3.83 7.86 -12.20
C GLU A 100 -2.43 7.30 -12.50
N GLU A 101 -1.48 7.49 -11.59
CA GLU A 101 -0.15 6.90 -11.71
C GLU A 101 -0.21 5.37 -11.72
N TRP A 102 -1.02 4.78 -10.84
CA TRP A 102 -1.24 3.33 -10.83
C TRP A 102 -1.87 2.84 -12.13
N ARG A 103 -2.93 3.48 -12.60
CA ARG A 103 -3.59 3.14 -13.87
C ARG A 103 -2.60 3.16 -15.03
N SER A 104 -1.83 4.26 -15.14
CA SER A 104 -0.83 4.41 -16.19
C SER A 104 0.32 3.40 -16.09
N ALA A 105 0.73 3.02 -14.88
CA ALA A 105 1.80 2.05 -14.68
C ALA A 105 1.35 0.62 -15.00
N LEU A 106 0.13 0.25 -14.61
CA LEU A 106 -0.47 -1.05 -14.93
C LEU A 106 -0.61 -1.22 -16.45
N ASP A 107 -1.14 -0.20 -17.14
CA ASP A 107 -1.28 -0.21 -18.60
C ASP A 107 0.07 -0.36 -19.30
N ARG A 108 1.08 0.42 -18.90
CA ARG A 108 2.45 0.30 -19.45
C ARG A 108 3.08 -1.07 -19.21
N ALA A 109 2.72 -1.75 -18.12
CA ALA A 109 3.19 -3.10 -17.83
C ALA A 109 2.43 -4.20 -18.58
N GLY A 110 1.41 -3.86 -19.41
CA GLY A 110 0.57 -4.83 -20.11
C GLY A 110 -0.50 -5.50 -19.23
N LEU A 111 -0.77 -4.90 -18.05
CA LEU A 111 -1.78 -5.37 -17.10
C LEU A 111 -3.07 -4.58 -17.31
N GLN A 112 -4.01 -5.14 -18.04
CA GLN A 112 -5.29 -4.51 -18.35
C GLN A 112 -6.17 -4.44 -17.11
N THR A 113 -6.41 -3.23 -16.59
CA THR A 113 -7.28 -3.02 -15.44
C THR A 113 -8.75 -3.28 -15.82
N THR A 114 -9.38 -4.20 -15.12
CA THR A 114 -10.80 -4.59 -15.30
C THR A 114 -11.70 -4.04 -14.21
N HIS A 115 -11.14 -3.69 -13.05
CA HIS A 115 -11.86 -3.07 -11.95
C HIS A 115 -10.91 -2.16 -11.16
N GLU A 116 -11.40 -1.00 -10.72
CA GLU A 116 -10.69 -0.14 -9.79
C GLU A 116 -11.69 0.52 -8.82
N GLU A 117 -11.22 0.75 -7.60
CA GLU A 117 -12.02 1.36 -6.55
C GLU A 117 -11.15 2.13 -5.56
N GLN A 118 -11.68 3.22 -5.00
CA GLN A 118 -11.09 3.90 -3.85
C GLN A 118 -11.78 3.46 -2.56
N ILE A 119 -11.01 2.94 -1.63
CA ILE A 119 -11.48 2.47 -0.33
C ILE A 119 -10.97 3.41 0.74
N TYR A 120 -11.88 4.00 1.51
CA TYR A 120 -11.52 4.88 2.62
C TYR A 120 -11.48 4.12 3.93
N LYS A 121 -10.37 4.28 4.65
CA LYS A 121 -10.12 3.60 5.92
C LYS A 121 -9.95 4.61 7.05
N THR A 122 -10.75 4.47 8.09
CA THR A 122 -10.59 5.25 9.31
C THR A 122 -9.46 4.66 10.15
N MET A 123 -8.51 5.52 10.52
CA MET A 123 -7.37 5.20 11.36
C MET A 123 -7.55 5.83 12.74
N GLU A 124 -7.49 5.03 13.78
CA GLU A 124 -7.42 5.54 15.14
C GLU A 124 -5.99 6.04 15.44
N PHE A 125 -5.82 7.32 15.70
CA PHE A 125 -4.50 7.91 15.91
C PHE A 125 -3.71 7.22 17.02
N LYS A 126 -4.38 6.88 18.13
CA LYS A 126 -3.74 6.25 19.29
C LYS A 126 -3.04 4.94 18.91
N SER A 127 -3.73 4.04 18.22
CA SER A 127 -3.17 2.74 17.80
C SER A 127 -2.18 2.90 16.65
N TRP A 128 -2.45 3.82 15.72
CA TRP A 128 -1.59 4.08 14.56
C TRP A 128 -0.23 4.66 14.95
N ALA A 129 -0.17 5.56 15.97
CA ALA A 129 1.05 6.19 16.45
C ALA A 129 1.68 5.48 17.67
N ALA A 130 1.13 4.36 18.13
CA ALA A 130 1.47 3.74 19.43
C ALA A 130 2.94 3.30 19.56
N ARG A 131 3.64 3.05 18.45
CA ARG A 131 5.04 2.62 18.44
C ARG A 131 6.05 3.74 18.75
N TYR A 132 5.61 5.00 18.83
CA TYR A 132 6.45 6.17 19.01
C TYR A 132 6.31 6.76 20.43
N ASP A 133 7.35 7.50 20.84
CA ASP A 133 7.35 8.28 22.08
C ASP A 133 6.36 9.46 22.01
N THR A 134 6.19 10.14 23.14
CA THR A 134 5.24 11.25 23.29
C THR A 134 5.57 12.45 22.42
N ILE A 135 6.87 12.70 22.13
CA ILE A 135 7.31 13.84 21.31
C ILE A 135 6.91 13.58 19.84
N MET A 136 7.22 12.42 19.30
CA MET A 136 6.86 12.03 17.95
C MET A 136 5.33 11.96 17.78
N GLN A 137 4.61 11.43 18.79
CA GLN A 137 3.14 11.43 18.77
C GLN A 137 2.56 12.85 18.75
N ALA A 138 3.15 13.79 19.49
CA ALA A 138 2.73 15.19 19.46
C ALA A 138 2.95 15.83 18.09
N LEU A 139 4.09 15.56 17.44
CA LEU A 139 4.40 16.05 16.11
C LEU A 139 3.42 15.47 15.05
N LEU A 140 3.21 14.17 15.06
CA LEU A 140 2.25 13.51 14.16
C LEU A 140 0.82 14.03 14.38
N ARG A 141 0.46 14.34 15.62
CA ARG A 141 -0.84 14.96 15.94
C ARG A 141 -0.96 16.36 15.36
N ALA A 142 0.07 17.20 15.54
CA ALA A 142 0.08 18.55 14.96
C ALA A 142 -0.08 18.51 13.43
N MET A 143 0.57 17.54 12.78
CA MET A 143 0.41 17.30 11.33
C MET A 143 -1.00 16.80 10.93
N LEU A 144 -1.88 16.49 11.84
CA LEU A 144 -3.29 16.17 11.55
C LEU A 144 -4.24 17.32 11.91
N THR A 145 -3.86 18.19 12.83
CA THR A 145 -4.75 19.22 13.36
C THR A 145 -4.43 20.63 12.87
N GLU A 146 -3.16 20.91 12.53
CA GLU A 146 -2.67 22.22 12.06
C GLU A 146 -2.38 22.16 10.55
N ILE A 147 -3.42 21.95 9.74
CA ILE A 147 -3.32 21.64 8.31
C ILE A 147 -4.20 22.56 7.47
N THR A 148 -3.85 22.68 6.18
CA THR A 148 -4.65 23.46 5.23
C THR A 148 -6.05 22.85 5.01
N PRO A 149 -7.02 23.64 4.56
CA PRO A 149 -8.37 23.12 4.25
C PRO A 149 -8.37 21.93 3.29
N GLU A 150 -7.47 21.92 2.29
CA GLU A 150 -7.37 20.86 1.28
C GLU A 150 -6.86 19.55 1.88
N VAL A 151 -5.81 19.63 2.71
CA VAL A 151 -5.29 18.46 3.45
C VAL A 151 -6.33 17.96 4.44
N LYS A 152 -7.04 18.88 5.13
CA LYS A 152 -8.13 18.53 6.04
C LYS A 152 -9.29 17.81 5.33
N ALA A 153 -9.65 18.24 4.13
CA ALA A 153 -10.67 17.59 3.33
C ALA A 153 -10.27 16.16 2.94
N THR A 154 -8.97 15.90 2.76
CA THR A 154 -8.41 14.58 2.43
C THR A 154 -8.33 13.67 3.65
N LEU A 155 -7.65 14.11 4.70
CA LEU A 155 -7.40 13.29 5.91
C LEU A 155 -8.59 13.25 6.88
N GLN A 156 -9.50 14.21 6.81
CA GLN A 156 -10.73 14.31 7.61
C GLN A 156 -10.52 14.00 9.11
N PRO A 157 -9.59 14.68 9.80
CA PRO A 157 -9.37 14.43 11.21
C PRO A 157 -10.63 14.75 12.02
N GLN A 158 -10.99 13.85 12.93
CA GLN A 158 -12.14 13.96 13.81
C GLN A 158 -11.78 13.58 15.23
N GLY A 159 -12.48 14.15 16.22
CA GLY A 159 -12.20 13.93 17.64
C GLY A 159 -10.95 14.66 18.11
N THR A 160 -10.61 14.46 19.36
CA THR A 160 -9.43 15.06 20.03
C THR A 160 -8.80 14.08 21.00
N GLY A 161 -7.57 14.33 21.42
CA GLY A 161 -6.91 13.50 22.43
C GLY A 161 -6.81 12.03 22.03
N ALA A 162 -7.35 11.14 22.85
CA ALA A 162 -7.33 9.69 22.60
C ALA A 162 -8.33 9.24 21.53
N GLU A 163 -9.35 10.05 21.24
CA GLU A 163 -10.42 9.76 20.28
C GLU A 163 -10.11 10.31 18.87
N LEU A 164 -8.95 10.96 18.70
CA LEU A 164 -8.55 11.46 17.39
C LEU A 164 -8.48 10.30 16.39
N ASN A 165 -9.18 10.46 15.29
CA ASN A 165 -9.10 9.57 14.14
C ASN A 165 -8.95 10.38 12.84
N PHE A 166 -8.56 9.73 11.77
CA PHE A 166 -8.39 10.35 10.46
C PHE A 166 -8.59 9.30 9.37
N ARG A 167 -8.67 9.74 8.10
CA ARG A 167 -8.87 8.84 6.96
C ARG A 167 -7.62 8.72 6.12
N LEU A 168 -7.34 7.49 5.69
CA LEU A 168 -6.45 7.19 4.56
C LEU A 168 -7.27 6.61 3.41
N CYS A 169 -6.76 6.74 2.20
CA CYS A 169 -7.38 6.18 1.01
C CYS A 169 -6.50 5.03 0.50
N GLU A 170 -7.11 3.89 0.22
CA GLU A 170 -6.51 2.76 -0.46
C GLU A 170 -7.09 2.67 -1.87
N GLY A 171 -6.26 2.41 -2.88
CA GLY A 171 -6.70 2.07 -4.23
C GLY A 171 -6.71 0.56 -4.40
N LEU A 172 -7.84 0.01 -4.82
CA LEU A 172 -7.97 -1.38 -5.26
C LEU A 172 -7.92 -1.40 -6.80
N PHE A 173 -7.11 -2.30 -7.36
CA PHE A 173 -7.04 -2.57 -8.78
C PHE A 173 -7.08 -4.06 -9.03
N ILE A 174 -7.95 -4.50 -9.93
CA ILE A 174 -7.94 -5.85 -10.49
C ILE A 174 -7.55 -5.73 -11.94
N SER A 175 -6.46 -6.37 -12.30
CA SER A 175 -5.92 -6.32 -13.66
C SER A 175 -5.70 -7.73 -14.19
N LYS A 176 -5.70 -7.88 -15.51
CA LYS A 176 -5.50 -9.13 -16.22
C LYS A 176 -4.26 -9.00 -17.10
N ARG A 177 -3.42 -10.03 -17.11
CA ARG A 177 -2.38 -10.17 -18.12
C ARG A 177 -3.05 -10.49 -19.46
N ALA A 178 -2.88 -9.60 -20.43
CA ALA A 178 -3.37 -9.81 -21.81
C ALA A 178 -2.54 -10.86 -22.56
#